data_20e95019821ed566b3a8a92fcb8a01a2
#
_entry.id   20e95019821ed566b3a8a92fcb8a01a2
#
_cell.length_a   1.000
_cell.length_b   1.000
_cell.length_c   1.000
_cell.angle_alpha   90.00
_cell.angle_beta   90.00
_cell.angle_gamma   90.00
#
_symmetry.space_group_name_H-M   'P 1'
#
loop_
_entity.id
_entity.type
_entity.pdbx_description
1 polymer ?
#
loop_
_entity_poly.entity_id
_entity_poly.type
_entity_poly.pdbx_seq_one_letter_code
_entity_poly.pdbx_strand_id
1 'polypeptide(L)'
;MFSKSLVRAVALLAVVALALPVMGKPVSKSITLSQPARMGQSQLEAGDYRLLIDGTKVTVQRGKQVVTVVEGQWEQRDRKAERSAIVLGDGGVVKEIRFAGDKRVLVIAAP
;
A
#
# COMPACT_ATOMS: atom_id res chain seq x y z
N MET A 1 30.24 20.74 -25.06
CA MET A 1 29.49 21.50 -24.17
C MET A 1 28.17 20.87 -23.72
N PHE A 2 27.30 20.62 -24.64
CA PHE A 2 26.04 19.96 -24.32
C PHE A 2 26.23 18.55 -23.84
N SER A 3 27.24 17.87 -24.39
CA SER A 3 27.51 16.50 -24.01
C SER A 3 27.81 16.36 -22.50
N LYS A 4 28.42 17.38 -21.92
CA LYS A 4 28.75 17.35 -20.52
C LYS A 4 27.48 17.33 -19.66
N SER A 5 26.51 18.14 -20.02
CA SER A 5 25.24 18.16 -19.29
C SER A 5 24.47 16.87 -19.45
N LEU A 6 24.51 16.29 -20.62
CA LEU A 6 23.86 15.04 -20.89
C LEU A 6 24.46 13.91 -20.07
N VAL A 7 25.78 13.89 -19.97
CA VAL A 7 26.46 12.87 -19.18
C VAL A 7 26.07 12.97 -17.70
N ARG A 8 26.00 14.18 -17.20
CA ARG A 8 25.58 14.37 -15.82
C ARG A 8 24.16 13.88 -15.57
N ALA A 9 23.27 14.19 -16.48
CA ALA A 9 21.89 13.75 -16.35
C ALA A 9 21.78 12.24 -16.34
N VAL A 10 22.54 11.59 -17.22
CA VAL A 10 22.54 10.13 -17.27
C VAL A 10 23.06 9.54 -15.98
N ALA A 11 24.10 10.14 -15.41
CA ALA A 11 24.66 9.66 -14.16
C ALA A 11 23.64 9.74 -13.03
N LEU A 12 22.89 10.83 -12.98
CA LEU A 12 21.86 10.99 -11.94
C LEU A 12 20.77 9.96 -12.08
N LEU A 13 20.35 9.68 -13.30
CA LEU A 13 19.33 8.66 -13.53
C LEU A 13 19.82 7.28 -13.11
N ALA A 14 21.08 6.98 -13.35
CA ALA A 14 21.63 5.71 -12.94
C ALA A 14 21.60 5.55 -11.42
N VAL A 15 21.89 6.62 -10.69
CA VAL A 15 21.86 6.58 -9.24
C VAL A 15 20.45 6.30 -8.74
N VAL A 16 19.46 6.96 -9.33
CA VAL A 16 18.07 6.74 -8.92
C VAL A 16 17.66 5.30 -9.22
N ALA A 17 18.05 4.77 -10.36
CA ALA A 17 17.71 3.40 -10.71
C ALA A 17 18.32 2.40 -9.74
N LEU A 18 19.51 2.65 -9.27
CA LEU A 18 20.17 1.77 -8.30
C LEU A 18 19.49 1.79 -6.94
N ALA A 19 18.90 2.93 -6.59
CA ALA A 19 18.22 3.03 -5.30
C ALA A 19 16.89 2.26 -5.28
N LEU A 20 16.21 2.15 -6.41
CA LEU A 20 14.90 1.52 -6.47
C LEU A 20 14.86 0.05 -6.06
N PRO A 21 15.80 -0.79 -6.49
CA PRO A 21 15.74 -2.21 -6.14
C PRO A 21 15.81 -2.49 -4.66
N VAL A 22 16.33 -1.55 -3.87
CA VAL A 22 16.45 -1.72 -2.43
C VAL A 22 15.09 -1.75 -1.75
N MET A 23 14.08 -1.19 -2.38
CA MET A 23 12.75 -1.07 -1.79
C MET A 23 11.94 -2.37 -1.76
N GLY A 24 12.43 -3.40 -2.41
CA GLY A 24 11.76 -4.69 -2.43
C GLY A 24 10.68 -4.76 -3.51
N LYS A 25 10.00 -5.89 -3.54
CA LYS A 25 8.98 -6.16 -4.55
C LYS A 25 7.60 -5.75 -4.05
N PRO A 26 6.74 -5.26 -4.93
CA PRO A 26 5.35 -5.00 -4.55
C PRO A 26 4.65 -6.28 -4.11
N VAL A 27 3.74 -6.12 -3.16
CA VAL A 27 2.94 -7.22 -2.63
C VAL A 27 1.50 -6.98 -3.02
N SER A 28 0.84 -8.00 -3.55
CA SER A 28 -0.57 -7.93 -3.93
C SER A 28 -1.39 -8.72 -2.92
N LYS A 29 -2.41 -8.09 -2.37
CA LYS A 29 -3.33 -8.71 -1.42
C LYS A 29 -4.75 -8.36 -1.80
N SER A 30 -5.67 -9.30 -1.53
CA SER A 30 -7.09 -9.08 -1.76
C SER A 30 -7.78 -8.86 -0.43
N ILE A 31 -8.73 -7.92 -0.41
CA ILE A 31 -9.55 -7.67 0.77
C ILE A 31 -11.02 -7.60 0.35
N THR A 32 -11.89 -7.87 1.31
CA THR A 32 -13.34 -7.75 1.11
C THR A 32 -13.89 -6.84 2.20
N LEU A 33 -14.57 -5.78 1.79
CA LEU A 33 -15.28 -4.90 2.72
C LEU A 33 -16.71 -5.38 2.82
N SER A 34 -17.13 -5.78 4.02
CA SER A 34 -18.51 -6.19 4.25
C SER A 34 -19.46 -5.00 4.39
N GLN A 35 -18.91 -3.83 4.62
CA GLN A 35 -19.68 -2.59 4.76
C GLN A 35 -18.83 -1.45 4.22
N PRO A 36 -19.45 -0.31 3.88
CA PRO A 36 -18.67 0.85 3.41
C PRO A 36 -17.68 1.29 4.46
N ALA A 37 -16.52 1.75 4.02
CA ALA A 37 -15.46 2.21 4.91
C ALA A 37 -14.68 3.33 4.24
N ARG A 38 -13.96 4.12 5.03
CA ARG A 38 -13.07 5.15 4.52
C ARG A 38 -11.65 4.66 4.53
N MET A 39 -10.96 4.91 3.44
CA MET A 39 -9.53 4.64 3.40
C MET A 39 -8.85 5.92 2.95
N GLY A 40 -8.06 6.52 3.86
CA GLY A 40 -7.57 7.86 3.63
C GLY A 40 -8.74 8.82 3.57
N GLN A 41 -8.83 9.57 2.50
CA GLN A 41 -9.93 10.53 2.30
C GLN A 41 -11.02 9.99 1.38
N SER A 42 -10.88 8.74 0.94
CA SER A 42 -11.81 8.16 -0.02
C SER A 42 -12.82 7.27 0.68
N GLN A 43 -14.07 7.39 0.29
CA GLN A 43 -15.14 6.52 0.75
C GLN A 43 -15.21 5.31 -0.18
N LEU A 44 -15.09 4.11 0.38
CA LEU A 44 -15.15 2.87 -0.38
C LEU A 44 -16.46 2.16 -0.08
N GLU A 45 -17.10 1.68 -1.13
CA GLU A 45 -18.31 0.88 -0.97
C GLU A 45 -17.93 -0.54 -0.57
N ALA A 46 -18.91 -1.28 -0.05
CA ALA A 46 -18.71 -2.70 0.23
C ALA A 46 -18.38 -3.43 -1.07
N GLY A 47 -17.49 -4.41 -0.98
CA GLY A 47 -17.09 -5.19 -2.13
C GLY A 47 -15.67 -5.68 -2.03
N ASP A 48 -15.18 -6.24 -3.12
CA ASP A 48 -13.85 -6.82 -3.20
C ASP A 48 -12.87 -5.81 -3.78
N TYR A 49 -11.70 -5.74 -3.16
CA TYR A 49 -10.64 -4.84 -3.58
C TYR A 49 -9.32 -5.57 -3.60
N ARG A 50 -8.41 -5.05 -4.41
CA ARG A 50 -7.03 -5.53 -4.44
C ARG A 50 -6.12 -4.40 -3.98
N LEU A 51 -5.18 -4.75 -3.12
CA LEU A 51 -4.17 -3.82 -2.63
C LEU A 51 -2.83 -4.16 -3.26
N LEU A 52 -2.20 -3.15 -3.85
CA LEU A 52 -0.83 -3.26 -4.32
C LEU A 52 0.03 -2.44 -3.37
N ILE A 53 0.87 -3.12 -2.62
CA ILE A 53 1.66 -2.51 -1.56
C ILE A 53 3.12 -2.46 -2.01
N ASP A 54 3.61 -1.25 -2.25
CA ASP A 54 4.96 -1.02 -2.72
C ASP A 54 5.65 -0.06 -1.76
N GLY A 55 6.49 -0.62 -0.88
CA GLY A 55 7.06 0.18 0.19
C GLY A 55 5.97 0.66 1.14
N THR A 56 5.79 1.97 1.20
CA THR A 56 4.72 2.59 2.00
C THR A 56 3.51 2.99 1.17
N LYS A 57 3.58 2.80 -0.13
CA LYS A 57 2.49 3.18 -1.02
C LYS A 57 1.52 2.03 -1.18
N VAL A 58 0.26 2.27 -0.86
CA VAL A 58 -0.80 1.29 -0.98
C VAL A 58 -1.79 1.76 -2.03
N THR A 59 -1.84 1.06 -3.15
CA THR A 59 -2.77 1.35 -4.23
C THR A 59 -3.97 0.44 -4.09
N VAL A 60 -5.16 1.02 -3.99
CA VAL A 60 -6.41 0.28 -3.82
C VAL A 60 -7.11 0.22 -5.16
N GLN A 61 -7.38 -1.00 -5.63
CA GLN A 61 -8.03 -1.22 -6.92
C GLN A 61 -9.34 -1.97 -6.75
N ARG A 62 -10.29 -1.62 -7.58
CA ARG A 62 -11.54 -2.37 -7.73
C ARG A 62 -11.62 -2.80 -9.18
N GLY A 63 -11.46 -4.11 -9.42
CA GLY A 63 -11.29 -4.60 -10.77
C GLY A 63 -10.00 -4.04 -11.36
N LYS A 64 -10.11 -3.34 -12.48
CA LYS A 64 -8.96 -2.74 -13.14
C LYS A 64 -8.78 -1.25 -12.81
N GLN A 65 -9.66 -0.71 -11.97
CA GLN A 65 -9.66 0.71 -11.65
C GLN A 65 -8.97 1.00 -10.34
N VAL A 66 -8.10 2.02 -10.33
CA VAL A 66 -7.52 2.52 -9.10
C VAL A 66 -8.56 3.42 -8.43
N VAL A 67 -8.95 3.07 -7.22
CA VAL A 67 -9.96 3.83 -6.47
C VAL A 67 -9.32 4.88 -5.59
N THR A 68 -8.20 4.53 -4.98
CA THR A 68 -7.46 5.47 -4.12
C THR A 68 -6.05 4.97 -3.90
N VAL A 69 -5.19 5.88 -3.46
CA VAL A 69 -3.82 5.57 -3.06
C VAL A 69 -3.61 6.14 -1.68
N VAL A 70 -3.15 5.31 -0.76
CA VAL A 70 -2.91 5.73 0.61
C VAL A 70 -1.53 5.28 1.04
N GLU A 71 -1.06 5.77 2.18
CA GLU A 71 0.18 5.33 2.77
C GLU A 71 -0.09 4.30 3.85
N GLY A 72 0.81 3.33 3.96
CA GLY A 72 0.70 2.31 4.96
C GLY A 72 2.06 1.78 5.35
N GLN A 73 2.10 1.05 6.43
CA GLN A 73 3.33 0.43 6.92
C GLN A 73 3.02 -0.97 7.42
N TRP A 74 3.96 -1.87 7.17
CA TRP A 74 3.89 -3.20 7.77
C TRP A 74 4.40 -3.13 9.20
N GLU A 75 3.63 -3.68 10.13
CA GLU A 75 4.04 -3.85 11.51
C GLU A 75 4.08 -5.32 11.86
N GLN A 76 5.16 -5.73 12.51
CA GLN A 76 5.33 -7.10 12.94
C GLN A 76 4.52 -7.33 14.23
N ARG A 77 3.80 -8.46 14.26
CA ARG A 77 3.07 -8.89 15.45
C ARG A 77 3.66 -10.20 15.95
N ASP A 78 3.33 -10.57 17.19
CA ASP A 78 3.84 -11.77 17.81
C ASP A 78 3.20 -13.03 17.26
N ARG A 79 1.95 -12.92 16.81
CA ARG A 79 1.19 -14.06 16.33
C ARG A 79 0.66 -13.81 14.94
N LYS A 80 0.51 -14.90 14.19
CA LYS A 80 -0.15 -14.85 12.90
C LYS A 80 -1.63 -14.58 13.10
N ALA A 81 -2.21 -13.79 12.21
CA ALA A 81 -3.65 -13.60 12.20
C ALA A 81 -4.33 -14.90 11.78
N GLU A 82 -5.34 -15.31 12.52
CA GLU A 82 -6.09 -16.51 12.17
C GLU A 82 -7.02 -16.24 10.99
N ARG A 83 -7.52 -15.02 10.90
CA ARG A 83 -8.43 -14.60 9.85
C ARG A 83 -8.01 -13.25 9.31
N SER A 84 -8.34 -13.04 8.04
CA SER A 84 -8.22 -11.70 7.49
C SER A 84 -9.27 -10.81 8.13
N ALA A 85 -8.87 -9.59 8.49
CA ALA A 85 -9.76 -8.67 9.16
C ALA A 85 -9.37 -7.24 8.82
N ILE A 86 -10.38 -6.38 8.78
CA ILE A 86 -10.19 -4.95 8.55
C ILE A 86 -10.64 -4.25 9.82
N VAL A 87 -9.70 -3.57 10.47
CA VAL A 87 -9.96 -2.88 11.73
C VAL A 87 -10.29 -1.42 11.42
N LEU A 88 -11.48 -1.00 11.83
CA LEU A 88 -11.94 0.36 11.62
C LEU A 88 -11.73 1.19 12.88
N GLY A 89 -11.36 2.43 12.69
CA GLY A 89 -11.30 3.41 13.76
C GLY A 89 -12.57 4.28 13.77
N ASP A 90 -12.48 5.41 14.43
CA ASP A 90 -13.57 6.36 14.53
C ASP A 90 -14.00 6.83 13.14
N GLY A 91 -15.31 6.94 12.93
CA GLY A 91 -15.85 7.39 11.66
C GLY A 91 -15.77 6.39 10.54
N GLY A 92 -15.47 5.12 10.85
CA GLY A 92 -15.40 4.07 9.85
C GLY A 92 -14.15 4.14 8.98
N VAL A 93 -13.08 4.76 9.48
CA VAL A 93 -11.81 4.86 8.76
C VAL A 93 -11.00 3.58 8.98
N VAL A 94 -10.47 3.02 7.90
CA VAL A 94 -9.64 1.82 8.01
C VAL A 94 -8.34 2.17 8.73
N LYS A 95 -8.09 1.49 9.84
CA LYS A 95 -6.87 1.68 10.63
C LYS A 95 -5.80 0.66 10.30
N GLU A 96 -6.20 -0.60 10.23
CA GLU A 96 -5.24 -1.64 9.89
C GLU A 96 -5.94 -2.79 9.21
N ILE A 97 -5.15 -3.56 8.47
CA ILE A 97 -5.64 -4.71 7.73
C ILE A 97 -4.78 -5.90 8.13
N ARG A 98 -5.44 -6.96 8.58
CA ARG A 98 -4.79 -8.21 8.95
C ARG A 98 -5.06 -9.24 7.88
N PHE A 99 -4.03 -10.00 7.55
CA PHE A 99 -4.12 -11.03 6.53
C PHE A 99 -3.91 -12.39 7.18
N ALA A 100 -4.82 -13.32 6.91
CA ALA A 100 -4.75 -14.66 7.49
C ALA A 100 -3.38 -15.30 7.22
N GLY A 101 -2.78 -15.86 8.26
CA GLY A 101 -1.50 -16.54 8.16
C GLY A 101 -0.28 -15.62 8.15
N ASP A 102 -0.47 -14.32 8.27
CA ASP A 102 0.63 -13.35 8.26
C ASP A 102 0.84 -12.79 9.67
N LYS A 103 2.10 -12.69 10.08
CA LYS A 103 2.46 -12.03 11.34
C LYS A 103 2.52 -10.53 11.20
N ARG A 104 2.48 -10.02 9.99
CA ARG A 104 2.51 -8.58 9.75
C ARG A 104 1.10 -8.05 9.59
N VAL A 105 0.93 -6.84 10.03
CA VAL A 105 -0.33 -6.12 9.88
C VAL A 105 -0.03 -4.87 9.07
N LEU A 106 -0.88 -4.57 8.12
CA LEU A 106 -0.75 -3.34 7.34
C LEU A 106 -1.48 -2.22 8.05
N VAL A 107 -0.73 -1.26 8.54
CA VAL A 107 -1.28 -0.10 9.25
C VAL A 107 -1.43 1.03 8.24
N ILE A 108 -2.65 1.53 8.10
CA ILE A 108 -2.95 2.60 7.14
C ILE A 108 -2.77 3.95 7.85
N ALA A 109 -2.05 4.85 7.20
CA ALA A 109 -1.82 6.17 7.76
C ALA A 109 -3.13 6.94 7.87
N ALA A 110 -3.23 7.78 8.90
CA ALA A 110 -4.40 8.64 9.09
C ALA A 110 -4.50 9.63 7.93
N PRO A 111 -5.73 9.99 7.52
CA PRO A 111 -5.93 10.96 6.44
C PRO A 111 -5.49 12.37 6.80
#